data_9e2eb85b53c53737cbfee67a64524416
#
_entry.id   9e2eb85b53c53737cbfee67a64524416
#
_cell.length_a   1.000
_cell.length_b   1.000
_cell.length_c   1.000
_cell.angle_alpha   90.00
_cell.angle_beta   90.00
_cell.angle_gamma   90.00
#
_symmetry.space_group_name_H-M   'P 1'
#
loop_
_entity.id
_entity.type
_entity.pdbx_description
1 polymer ?
#
loop_
_entity_poly.entity_id
_entity_poly.type
_entity_poly.pdbx_seq_one_letter_code
_entity_poly.pdbx_strand_id
1 'polypeptide(L)'
;MRISLIALIVFILGCSEVPPETSDIKIFGHGGAGFDIVNSVYAPNSVSSIASALDDYHLDGVEVDLQFTADSLLIVYHDGFLEGSTQCKGKISETHSVDILGCKYRKQFSNRYKDGIISFDSLAILINDKWHNKYFSLNLKLNTNNLQEMRAYAKVYYRELQKITKRDKIRTECNDANFLLSLKMKSRSETVLLIHNLDSLGYKNVRRFNLDGVVTPFNEVKVNLAKSLISESKYVVTYNQKFARDYKSEDYRYITSVQVDNPILALKYFRNK
;
A
#
# COMPACT_ATOMS: atom_id res chain seq x y z
N MET A 1 -12.17 69.32 -17.41
CA MET A 1 -12.00 68.28 -16.37
C MET A 1 -11.99 66.93 -17.08
N ARG A 2 -10.82 66.33 -17.29
CA ARG A 2 -10.69 65.03 -18.00
C ARG A 2 -10.53 63.95 -16.97
N ILE A 3 -11.49 63.03 -16.88
CA ILE A 3 -11.46 61.87 -16.00
C ILE A 3 -10.75 60.76 -16.78
N SER A 4 -9.52 60.42 -16.36
CA SER A 4 -8.80 59.25 -16.88
C SER A 4 -9.29 58.00 -16.17
N LEU A 5 -9.86 57.09 -16.96
CA LEU A 5 -10.28 55.79 -16.52
C LEU A 5 -9.06 54.84 -16.52
N ILE A 6 -8.52 54.49 -15.38
CA ILE A 6 -7.44 53.48 -15.25
C ILE A 6 -8.12 52.11 -15.21
N ALA A 7 -7.95 51.37 -16.30
CA ALA A 7 -8.39 49.95 -16.35
C ALA A 7 -7.37 49.09 -15.58
N LEU A 8 -7.80 48.52 -14.45
CA LEU A 8 -7.03 47.54 -13.67
C LEU A 8 -7.13 46.18 -14.38
N ILE A 9 -6.09 45.80 -15.10
CA ILE A 9 -5.98 44.43 -15.67
C ILE A 9 -5.52 43.50 -14.55
N VAL A 10 -6.45 42.70 -14.01
CA VAL A 10 -6.14 41.60 -13.07
C VAL A 10 -5.63 40.43 -13.92
N PHE A 11 -4.32 40.20 -13.91
CA PHE A 11 -3.73 38.97 -14.41
C PHE A 11 -4.08 37.86 -13.42
N ILE A 12 -5.08 37.04 -13.77
CA ILE A 12 -5.29 35.74 -13.11
C ILE A 12 -4.18 34.83 -13.63
N LEU A 13 -3.09 34.71 -12.87
CA LEU A 13 -2.10 33.66 -13.06
C LEU A 13 -2.81 32.33 -12.69
N GLY A 14 -3.42 31.71 -13.69
CA GLY A 14 -3.83 30.33 -13.59
C GLY A 14 -2.56 29.49 -13.37
N CYS A 15 -2.33 29.03 -12.14
CA CYS A 15 -1.39 27.94 -11.90
C CYS A 15 -1.92 26.73 -12.68
N SER A 16 -1.41 26.52 -13.88
CA SER A 16 -1.52 25.23 -14.55
C SER A 16 -0.64 24.28 -13.77
N GLU A 17 -1.24 23.46 -12.88
CA GLU A 17 -0.54 22.35 -12.25
C GLU A 17 0.01 21.47 -13.38
N VAL A 18 1.31 21.48 -13.54
CA VAL A 18 2.00 20.54 -14.45
C VAL A 18 1.78 19.16 -13.85
N PRO A 19 1.16 18.22 -14.59
CA PRO A 19 0.98 16.86 -14.08
C PRO A 19 2.35 16.28 -13.71
N PRO A 20 2.47 15.51 -12.63
CA PRO A 20 3.74 14.89 -12.27
C PRO A 20 4.30 14.10 -13.47
N GLU A 21 5.59 14.25 -13.73
CA GLU A 21 6.27 13.40 -14.70
C GLU A 21 6.20 11.96 -14.22
N THR A 22 6.15 11.01 -15.15
CA THR A 22 6.11 9.57 -14.80
C THR A 22 7.32 9.12 -13.98
N SER A 23 8.42 9.88 -14.00
CA SER A 23 9.60 9.71 -13.14
C SER A 23 9.32 9.89 -11.65
N ASP A 24 8.28 10.64 -11.28
CA ASP A 24 7.93 10.94 -9.88
C ASP A 24 7.05 9.88 -9.22
N ILE A 25 6.48 8.98 -10.01
CA ILE A 25 5.66 7.88 -9.52
C ILE A 25 6.51 6.97 -8.62
N LYS A 26 6.02 6.72 -7.39
CA LYS A 26 6.68 5.78 -6.48
C LYS A 26 6.33 4.35 -6.86
N ILE A 27 7.35 3.50 -6.95
CA ILE A 27 7.20 2.09 -7.31
C ILE A 27 7.31 1.25 -6.04
N PHE A 28 6.22 0.57 -5.69
CA PHE A 28 6.14 -0.36 -4.57
C PHE A 28 6.09 -1.79 -5.11
N GLY A 29 6.87 -2.69 -4.55
CA GLY A 29 6.68 -4.11 -4.85
C GLY A 29 5.47 -4.66 -4.08
N HIS A 30 4.55 -5.29 -4.76
CA HIS A 30 3.32 -5.87 -4.22
C HIS A 30 3.64 -7.18 -3.49
N GLY A 31 3.38 -7.28 -2.20
CA GLY A 31 3.84 -8.39 -1.36
C GLY A 31 5.36 -8.55 -1.32
N GLY A 32 6.14 -7.48 -1.53
CA GLY A 32 7.58 -7.51 -1.72
C GLY A 32 7.98 -7.48 -3.19
N ALA A 33 8.58 -8.54 -3.74
CA ALA A 33 9.04 -8.58 -5.14
C ALA A 33 7.92 -8.91 -6.17
N GLY A 34 6.66 -8.88 -5.75
CA GLY A 34 5.48 -9.11 -6.59
C GLY A 34 4.84 -10.49 -6.41
N PHE A 35 3.59 -10.61 -6.89
CA PHE A 35 2.83 -11.86 -6.89
C PHE A 35 2.97 -12.67 -8.19
N ASP A 36 3.78 -12.22 -9.14
CA ASP A 36 4.03 -12.94 -10.38
C ASP A 36 4.95 -14.14 -10.11
N ILE A 37 4.33 -15.28 -9.82
CA ILE A 37 5.02 -16.53 -9.46
C ILE A 37 5.96 -17.03 -10.57
N VAL A 38 5.69 -16.70 -11.82
CA VAL A 38 6.51 -17.15 -12.96
C VAL A 38 7.90 -16.48 -12.93
N ASN A 39 7.96 -15.24 -12.46
CA ASN A 39 9.19 -14.44 -12.42
C ASN A 39 9.73 -14.25 -11.00
N SER A 40 8.97 -14.59 -9.95
CA SER A 40 9.40 -14.46 -8.57
C SER A 40 9.86 -15.78 -8.00
N VAL A 41 11.08 -15.81 -7.48
CA VAL A 41 11.65 -16.96 -6.77
C VAL A 41 11.31 -16.94 -5.28
N TYR A 42 10.66 -15.86 -4.81
CA TYR A 42 10.32 -15.64 -3.40
C TYR A 42 8.83 -15.70 -3.17
N ALA A 43 8.41 -16.25 -2.04
CA ALA A 43 7.01 -16.18 -1.63
C ALA A 43 6.64 -14.71 -1.31
N PRO A 44 5.50 -14.20 -1.82
CA PRO A 44 5.02 -12.88 -1.42
C PRO A 44 4.90 -12.76 0.10
N ASN A 45 5.15 -11.57 0.63
CA ASN A 45 5.14 -11.28 2.07
C ASN A 45 6.26 -11.98 2.88
N SER A 46 7.20 -12.66 2.24
CA SER A 46 8.38 -13.20 2.91
C SER A 46 9.49 -12.13 3.07
N VAL A 47 10.38 -12.33 4.03
CA VAL A 47 11.55 -11.46 4.23
C VAL A 47 12.41 -11.40 2.97
N SER A 48 12.62 -12.55 2.30
CA SER A 48 13.40 -12.59 1.06
C SER A 48 12.74 -11.82 -0.08
N SER A 49 11.41 -11.86 -0.18
CA SER A 49 10.65 -11.08 -1.18
C SER A 49 10.79 -9.57 -0.93
N ILE A 50 10.64 -9.15 0.33
CA ILE A 50 10.82 -7.75 0.74
C ILE A 50 12.26 -7.28 0.46
N ALA A 51 13.26 -8.08 0.87
CA ALA A 51 14.66 -7.78 0.64
C ALA A 51 14.98 -7.65 -0.86
N SER A 52 14.49 -8.58 -1.69
CA SER A 52 14.70 -8.50 -3.13
C SER A 52 14.11 -7.22 -3.74
N ALA A 53 12.90 -6.82 -3.34
CA ALA A 53 12.30 -5.58 -3.79
C ALA A 53 13.12 -4.34 -3.43
N LEU A 54 13.60 -4.27 -2.18
CA LEU A 54 14.23 -3.07 -1.64
C LEU A 54 15.74 -3.00 -1.90
N ASP A 55 16.43 -4.15 -1.84
CA ASP A 55 17.89 -4.23 -1.92
C ASP A 55 18.38 -4.58 -3.33
N ASP A 56 17.73 -5.54 -4.04
CA ASP A 56 18.15 -5.96 -5.37
C ASP A 56 17.54 -5.08 -6.47
N TYR A 57 16.22 -4.85 -6.45
CA TYR A 57 15.54 -4.00 -7.43
C TYR A 57 15.57 -2.51 -7.08
N HIS A 58 15.95 -2.15 -5.86
CA HIS A 58 16.01 -0.76 -5.39
C HIS A 58 14.68 0.01 -5.54
N LEU A 59 13.55 -0.67 -5.37
CA LEU A 59 12.24 -0.02 -5.40
C LEU A 59 12.13 1.06 -4.33
N ASP A 60 11.21 2.00 -4.52
CA ASP A 60 10.93 3.06 -3.55
C ASP A 60 10.37 2.50 -2.23
N GLY A 61 9.61 1.41 -2.32
CA GLY A 61 8.99 0.75 -1.17
C GLY A 61 8.40 -0.60 -1.50
N VAL A 62 7.68 -1.15 -0.54
CA VAL A 62 6.89 -2.38 -0.67
C VAL A 62 5.50 -2.20 -0.07
N GLU A 63 4.56 -2.93 -0.62
CA GLU A 63 3.30 -3.23 0.05
C GLU A 63 3.42 -4.61 0.71
N VAL A 64 2.85 -4.78 1.89
CA VAL A 64 2.79 -6.05 2.61
C VAL A 64 1.44 -6.23 3.32
N ASP A 65 0.94 -7.45 3.29
CA ASP A 65 -0.34 -7.82 3.92
C ASP A 65 -0.17 -8.14 5.39
N LEU A 66 -1.06 -7.60 6.21
CA LEU A 66 -1.12 -7.86 7.64
C LEU A 66 -2.46 -8.46 8.03
N GLN A 67 -2.43 -9.43 8.95
CA GLN A 67 -3.63 -10.06 9.51
C GLN A 67 -3.49 -10.26 11.02
N PHE A 68 -4.62 -10.25 11.73
CA PHE A 68 -4.69 -10.63 13.13
C PHE A 68 -4.89 -12.14 13.27
N THR A 69 -4.12 -12.75 14.16
CA THR A 69 -4.30 -14.13 14.63
C THR A 69 -5.39 -14.21 15.69
N ALA A 70 -5.78 -15.43 16.12
CA ALA A 70 -6.79 -15.64 17.17
C ALA A 70 -6.44 -14.96 18.50
N ASP A 71 -5.16 -14.85 18.83
CA ASP A 71 -4.64 -14.17 20.01
C ASP A 71 -4.26 -12.70 19.75
N SER A 72 -4.78 -12.11 18.65
CA SER A 72 -4.63 -10.69 18.28
C SER A 72 -3.18 -10.23 18.03
N LEU A 73 -2.29 -11.15 17.69
CA LEU A 73 -0.96 -10.79 17.18
C LEU A 73 -1.05 -10.47 15.68
N LEU A 74 -0.29 -9.47 15.22
CA LEU A 74 -0.18 -9.16 13.80
C LEU A 74 0.92 -10.01 13.15
N ILE A 75 0.57 -10.64 12.03
CA ILE A 75 1.48 -11.40 11.18
C ILE A 75 1.54 -10.82 9.78
N VAL A 76 2.63 -11.11 9.05
CA VAL A 76 2.83 -10.71 7.65
C VAL A 76 2.47 -11.89 6.76
N TYR A 77 1.25 -11.88 6.20
CA TYR A 77 0.75 -12.97 5.36
C TYR A 77 -0.50 -12.58 4.57
N HIS A 78 -0.62 -13.06 3.31
CA HIS A 78 -1.72 -12.67 2.41
C HIS A 78 -3.00 -13.48 2.60
N ASP A 79 -2.90 -14.82 2.58
CA ASP A 79 -4.07 -15.70 2.47
C ASP A 79 -4.82 -15.81 3.80
N GLY A 80 -6.14 -15.98 3.76
CA GLY A 80 -6.95 -16.20 4.97
C GLY A 80 -6.73 -17.58 5.61
N PHE A 81 -6.13 -18.52 4.87
CA PHE A 81 -5.83 -19.89 5.28
C PHE A 81 -4.35 -20.20 5.06
N LEU A 82 -3.73 -20.87 6.02
CA LEU A 82 -2.30 -21.23 5.99
C LEU A 82 -1.94 -22.13 4.81
N GLU A 83 -2.83 -23.07 4.47
CA GLU A 83 -2.64 -24.01 3.36
C GLU A 83 -2.62 -23.37 1.97
N GLY A 84 -2.97 -22.09 1.84
CA GLY A 84 -2.87 -21.34 0.59
C GLY A 84 -1.44 -21.33 0.04
N SER A 85 -0.49 -20.92 0.88
CA SER A 85 0.91 -20.71 0.46
C SER A 85 1.95 -21.41 1.35
N THR A 86 1.53 -22.05 2.48
CA THR A 86 2.45 -22.69 3.43
C THR A 86 2.22 -24.19 3.56
N GLN A 87 3.08 -24.86 4.35
CA GLN A 87 2.95 -26.27 4.71
C GLN A 87 2.01 -26.49 5.90
N CYS A 88 1.61 -25.42 6.61
CA CYS A 88 0.70 -25.47 7.75
C CYS A 88 -0.76 -25.43 7.28
N LYS A 89 -1.69 -25.65 8.22
CA LYS A 89 -3.14 -25.65 7.98
C LYS A 89 -3.85 -24.82 9.04
N GLY A 90 -4.96 -24.23 8.66
CA GLY A 90 -5.85 -23.51 9.54
C GLY A 90 -6.17 -22.11 9.04
N LYS A 91 -7.26 -21.54 9.53
CA LYS A 91 -7.67 -20.18 9.22
C LYS A 91 -6.93 -19.22 10.16
N ILE A 92 -6.32 -18.17 9.60
CA ILE A 92 -5.48 -17.22 10.35
C ILE A 92 -6.22 -16.67 11.58
N SER A 93 -7.46 -16.18 11.41
CA SER A 93 -8.25 -15.58 12.49
C SER A 93 -8.68 -16.55 13.59
N GLU A 94 -8.52 -17.85 13.39
CA GLU A 94 -8.91 -18.92 14.32
C GLU A 94 -7.71 -19.70 14.88
N THR A 95 -6.48 -19.35 14.42
CA THR A 95 -5.24 -20.03 14.81
C THR A 95 -4.40 -19.10 15.69
N HIS A 96 -3.83 -19.63 16.78
CA HIS A 96 -2.93 -18.88 17.66
C HIS A 96 -1.58 -18.60 16.96
N SER A 97 -0.98 -17.47 17.29
CA SER A 97 0.28 -17.04 16.68
C SER A 97 1.43 -18.04 16.83
N VAL A 98 1.47 -18.78 17.95
CA VAL A 98 2.51 -19.81 18.21
C VAL A 98 2.46 -20.95 17.19
N ASP A 99 1.28 -21.25 16.61
CA ASP A 99 1.10 -22.29 15.60
C ASP A 99 1.31 -21.77 14.17
N ILE A 100 1.36 -20.45 14.00
CA ILE A 100 1.53 -19.77 12.70
C ILE A 100 2.97 -19.34 12.46
N LEU A 101 3.61 -18.76 13.49
CA LEU A 101 4.94 -18.22 13.34
C LEU A 101 5.96 -19.31 13.00
N GLY A 102 6.74 -19.05 11.94
CA GLY A 102 7.70 -20.02 11.43
C GLY A 102 7.10 -21.06 10.47
N CYS A 103 5.78 -21.06 10.20
CA CYS A 103 5.21 -21.86 9.13
C CYS A 103 5.92 -21.57 7.81
N LYS A 104 6.56 -22.61 7.25
CA LYS A 104 7.37 -22.45 6.03
C LYS A 104 6.50 -22.33 4.79
N TYR A 105 6.87 -21.42 3.90
CA TYR A 105 6.28 -21.34 2.57
C TYR A 105 6.57 -22.62 1.76
N ARG A 106 5.67 -22.94 0.82
CA ARG A 106 5.82 -24.14 0.00
C ARG A 106 7.02 -24.04 -0.93
N LYS A 107 7.63 -25.18 -1.25
CA LYS A 107 8.82 -25.29 -2.11
C LYS A 107 8.65 -24.73 -3.53
N GLN A 108 7.40 -24.59 -4.00
CA GLN A 108 7.12 -24.03 -5.32
C GLN A 108 7.68 -22.63 -5.52
N PHE A 109 7.85 -21.86 -4.42
CA PHE A 109 8.42 -20.52 -4.49
C PHE A 109 9.94 -20.54 -4.58
N SER A 110 10.63 -21.38 -3.86
CA SER A 110 12.06 -21.67 -4.03
C SER A 110 12.56 -22.77 -3.09
N ASN A 111 13.50 -23.60 -3.57
CA ASN A 111 14.27 -24.51 -2.71
C ASN A 111 15.43 -23.79 -1.98
N ARG A 112 15.76 -22.57 -2.37
CA ARG A 112 16.88 -21.78 -1.81
C ARG A 112 16.50 -21.12 -0.49
N TYR A 113 15.28 -20.65 -0.38
CA TYR A 113 14.83 -19.81 0.71
C TYR A 113 13.90 -20.61 1.62
N LYS A 114 14.26 -20.65 2.90
CA LYS A 114 13.47 -21.35 3.92
C LYS A 114 12.64 -20.37 4.76
N ASP A 115 12.11 -19.34 4.09
CA ASP A 115 11.28 -18.36 4.74
C ASP A 115 10.05 -18.98 5.39
N GLY A 116 9.64 -18.40 6.48
CA GLY A 116 8.39 -18.68 7.14
C GLY A 116 7.61 -17.40 7.39
N ILE A 117 6.38 -17.55 7.84
CA ILE A 117 5.56 -16.43 8.28
C ILE A 117 6.24 -15.75 9.46
N ILE A 118 6.34 -14.42 9.41
CA ILE A 118 6.91 -13.60 10.48
C ILE A 118 5.84 -12.75 11.16
N SER A 119 6.11 -12.33 12.40
CA SER A 119 5.29 -11.34 13.10
C SER A 119 5.54 -9.93 12.57
N PHE A 120 4.60 -9.02 12.84
CA PHE A 120 4.81 -7.59 12.61
C PHE A 120 6.00 -7.05 13.43
N ASP A 121 6.25 -7.58 14.63
CA ASP A 121 7.40 -7.20 15.44
C ASP A 121 8.72 -7.46 14.72
N SER A 122 8.86 -8.64 14.09
CA SER A 122 10.03 -8.96 13.28
C SER A 122 10.17 -8.04 12.08
N LEU A 123 9.05 -7.70 11.43
CA LEU A 123 9.05 -6.72 10.33
C LEU A 123 9.45 -5.33 10.82
N ALA A 124 8.93 -4.86 11.95
CA ALA A 124 9.24 -3.54 12.53
C ALA A 124 10.74 -3.41 12.89
N ILE A 125 11.35 -4.48 13.41
CA ILE A 125 12.81 -4.54 13.65
C ILE A 125 13.56 -4.36 12.31
N LEU A 126 13.20 -5.12 11.28
CA LEU A 126 13.85 -5.02 9.97
C LEU A 126 13.68 -3.64 9.33
N ILE A 127 12.51 -3.01 9.47
CA ILE A 127 12.26 -1.64 9.01
C ILE A 127 13.20 -0.67 9.72
N ASN A 128 13.29 -0.75 11.05
CA ASN A 128 14.11 0.16 11.83
C ASN A 128 15.59 0.02 11.53
N ASP A 129 16.08 -1.22 11.44
CA ASP A 129 17.49 -1.50 11.32
C ASP A 129 18.01 -1.34 9.89
N LYS A 130 17.23 -1.81 8.91
CA LYS A 130 17.71 -1.95 7.54
C LYS A 130 17.02 -1.02 6.55
N TRP A 131 15.71 -0.84 6.66
CA TRP A 131 14.88 -0.20 5.63
C TRP A 131 14.20 1.10 6.10
N HIS A 132 14.72 1.76 7.12
CA HIS A 132 14.16 2.99 7.71
C HIS A 132 13.98 4.15 6.72
N ASN A 133 14.62 4.10 5.55
CA ASN A 133 14.49 5.09 4.48
C ASN A 133 13.58 4.65 3.34
N LYS A 134 12.97 3.46 3.41
CA LYS A 134 12.08 2.91 2.40
C LYS A 134 10.62 3.11 2.81
N TYR A 135 9.74 3.17 1.81
CA TYR A 135 8.30 3.20 2.05
C TYR A 135 7.76 1.81 2.35
N PHE A 136 6.81 1.74 3.29
CA PHE A 136 6.01 0.54 3.55
C PHE A 136 4.54 0.88 3.50
N SER A 137 3.80 0.20 2.64
CA SER A 137 2.35 0.24 2.60
C SER A 137 1.81 -1.02 3.27
N LEU A 138 1.21 -0.86 4.43
CA LEU A 138 0.75 -1.94 5.31
C LEU A 138 -0.73 -2.19 5.05
N ASN A 139 -1.03 -3.25 4.29
CA ASN A 139 -2.38 -3.63 3.91
C ASN A 139 -3.01 -4.49 5.00
N LEU A 140 -3.82 -3.88 5.86
CA LEU A 140 -4.49 -4.60 6.93
C LEU A 140 -5.78 -5.26 6.45
N LYS A 141 -5.81 -6.58 6.48
CA LYS A 141 -6.98 -7.41 6.18
C LYS A 141 -7.79 -7.65 7.47
N LEU A 142 -8.99 -7.10 7.51
CA LEU A 142 -9.90 -7.28 8.64
C LEU A 142 -10.84 -8.46 8.37
N ASN A 143 -11.04 -9.29 9.39
CA ASN A 143 -11.93 -10.44 9.36
C ASN A 143 -13.23 -10.18 10.15
N THR A 144 -13.62 -8.92 10.31
CA THR A 144 -14.82 -8.52 11.06
C THR A 144 -15.54 -7.36 10.40
N ASN A 145 -16.88 -7.35 10.56
CA ASN A 145 -17.74 -6.20 10.22
C ASN A 145 -18.27 -5.50 11.48
N ASN A 146 -17.83 -5.90 12.67
CA ASN A 146 -18.28 -5.33 13.93
C ASN A 146 -17.49 -4.06 14.26
N LEU A 147 -18.18 -2.93 14.39
CA LEU A 147 -17.55 -1.63 14.68
C LEU A 147 -16.79 -1.58 16.00
N GLN A 148 -17.23 -2.33 17.02
CA GLN A 148 -16.53 -2.39 18.31
C GLN A 148 -15.20 -3.13 18.16
N GLU A 149 -15.20 -4.25 17.45
CA GLU A 149 -14.00 -5.02 17.14
C GLU A 149 -13.03 -4.22 16.27
N MET A 150 -13.52 -3.51 15.25
CA MET A 150 -12.69 -2.63 14.41
C MET A 150 -11.99 -1.56 15.24
N ARG A 151 -12.69 -0.95 16.23
CA ARG A 151 -12.07 0.03 17.12
C ARG A 151 -11.02 -0.61 18.03
N ALA A 152 -11.25 -1.83 18.49
CA ALA A 152 -10.26 -2.60 19.25
C ALA A 152 -9.03 -2.92 18.39
N TYR A 153 -9.22 -3.41 17.17
CA TYR A 153 -8.14 -3.66 16.21
C TYR A 153 -7.37 -2.38 15.86
N ALA A 154 -8.06 -1.26 15.65
CA ALA A 154 -7.38 0.02 15.42
C ALA A 154 -6.50 0.46 16.60
N LYS A 155 -6.91 0.14 17.85
CA LYS A 155 -6.11 0.41 19.04
C LYS A 155 -4.86 -0.48 19.10
N VAL A 156 -5.03 -1.78 18.84
CA VAL A 156 -3.91 -2.73 18.81
C VAL A 156 -2.95 -2.36 17.69
N TYR A 157 -3.45 -2.20 16.47
CA TYR A 157 -2.67 -1.84 15.31
C TYR A 157 -1.87 -0.54 15.51
N TYR A 158 -2.51 0.50 16.04
CA TYR A 158 -1.83 1.76 16.34
C TYR A 158 -0.68 1.56 17.34
N ARG A 159 -0.87 0.74 18.38
CA ARG A 159 0.20 0.39 19.34
C ARG A 159 1.35 -0.32 18.65
N GLU A 160 1.05 -1.26 17.75
CA GLU A 160 2.06 -1.97 16.97
C GLU A 160 2.85 -1.02 16.05
N LEU A 161 2.19 -0.07 15.39
CA LEU A 161 2.86 0.94 14.57
C LEU A 161 3.89 1.77 15.35
N GLN A 162 3.69 1.98 16.68
CA GLN A 162 4.65 2.72 17.50
C GLN A 162 6.02 2.03 17.63
N LYS A 163 6.13 0.76 17.29
CA LYS A 163 7.40 0.02 17.24
C LYS A 163 8.29 0.47 16.08
N ILE A 164 7.72 1.11 15.07
CA ILE A 164 8.48 1.72 13.96
C ILE A 164 8.88 3.14 14.37
N THR A 165 10.18 3.41 14.41
CA THR A 165 10.72 4.69 14.90
C THR A 165 10.49 5.85 13.95
N LYS A 166 10.63 5.64 12.62
CA LYS A 166 10.39 6.63 11.57
C LYS A 166 9.17 6.22 10.76
N ARG A 167 8.04 6.93 10.96
CA ARG A 167 6.75 6.59 10.33
C ARG A 167 6.33 7.49 9.17
N ASP A 168 7.12 8.48 8.83
CA ASP A 168 6.84 9.39 7.70
C ASP A 168 6.71 8.69 6.33
N LYS A 169 7.26 7.47 6.23
CA LYS A 169 7.17 6.62 5.03
C LYS A 169 6.28 5.39 5.21
N ILE A 170 5.53 5.31 6.30
CA ILE A 170 4.57 4.24 6.55
C ILE A 170 3.19 4.68 6.10
N ARG A 171 2.51 3.83 5.37
CA ARG A 171 1.11 4.01 4.94
C ARG A 171 0.30 2.81 5.43
N THR A 172 -0.93 3.05 5.82
CA THR A 172 -1.88 1.98 6.17
C THR A 172 -2.93 1.89 5.08
N GLU A 173 -3.14 0.71 4.55
CA GLU A 173 -4.19 0.39 3.59
C GLU A 173 -5.23 -0.51 4.24
N CYS A 174 -6.50 -0.26 3.96
CA CYS A 174 -7.60 -1.12 4.40
C CYS A 174 -8.83 -0.91 3.51
N ASN A 175 -9.63 -1.95 3.33
CA ASN A 175 -10.90 -1.87 2.62
C ASN A 175 -12.05 -1.33 3.48
N ASP A 176 -11.85 -1.09 4.78
CA ASP A 176 -12.87 -0.56 5.68
C ASP A 176 -12.57 0.88 6.10
N ALA A 177 -13.43 1.81 5.65
CA ALA A 177 -13.27 3.24 5.94
C ALA A 177 -13.51 3.59 7.42
N ASN A 178 -14.31 2.81 8.17
CA ASN A 178 -14.54 3.06 9.59
C ASN A 178 -13.32 2.67 10.43
N PHE A 179 -12.64 1.59 10.04
CA PHE A 179 -11.35 1.23 10.64
C PHE A 179 -10.33 2.35 10.41
N LEU A 180 -10.17 2.81 9.17
CA LEU A 180 -9.23 3.89 8.82
C LEU A 180 -9.56 5.19 9.57
N LEU A 181 -10.84 5.55 9.68
CA LEU A 181 -11.27 6.68 10.50
C LEU A 181 -10.89 6.49 11.97
N SER A 182 -11.10 5.29 12.52
CA SER A 182 -10.76 4.96 13.90
C SER A 182 -9.24 5.07 14.14
N LEU A 183 -8.43 4.72 13.16
CA LEU A 183 -6.97 4.89 13.20
C LEU A 183 -6.59 6.39 13.17
N LYS A 184 -7.16 7.18 12.27
CA LYS A 184 -6.93 8.65 12.20
C LYS A 184 -7.36 9.39 13.47
N MET A 185 -8.37 8.92 14.17
CA MET A 185 -8.76 9.46 15.48
C MET A 185 -7.71 9.20 16.57
N LYS A 186 -6.86 8.20 16.41
CA LYS A 186 -5.73 7.92 17.32
C LYS A 186 -4.52 8.79 17.00
N SER A 187 -4.24 9.00 15.73
CA SER A 187 -3.15 9.86 15.26
C SER A 187 -3.51 10.49 13.92
N ARG A 188 -3.42 11.81 13.85
CA ARG A 188 -3.61 12.56 12.60
C ARG A 188 -2.41 12.48 11.66
N SER A 189 -1.26 12.04 12.15
CA SER A 189 -0.03 11.93 11.37
C SER A 189 0.08 10.64 10.54
N GLU A 190 -0.79 9.64 10.79
CA GLU A 190 -0.79 8.40 10.04
C GLU A 190 -1.41 8.60 8.65
N THR A 191 -0.69 8.20 7.61
CA THR A 191 -1.22 8.16 6.24
C THR A 191 -2.12 6.95 6.07
N VAL A 192 -3.40 7.16 5.76
CA VAL A 192 -4.40 6.10 5.62
C VAL A 192 -5.07 6.13 4.25
N LEU A 193 -5.06 4.99 3.56
CA LEU A 193 -5.53 4.82 2.21
C LEU A 193 -6.68 3.81 2.16
N LEU A 194 -7.77 4.15 1.46
CA LEU A 194 -8.91 3.26 1.28
C LEU A 194 -8.67 2.33 0.09
N ILE A 195 -8.71 1.02 0.30
CA ILE A 195 -8.74 0.04 -0.79
C ILE A 195 -10.16 -0.03 -1.33
N HIS A 196 -10.40 0.55 -2.50
CA HIS A 196 -11.71 0.61 -3.15
C HIS A 196 -11.55 0.96 -4.63
N ASN A 197 -12.50 0.54 -5.47
CA ASN A 197 -12.56 1.04 -6.83
C ASN A 197 -12.67 2.57 -6.84
N LEU A 198 -11.94 3.24 -7.72
CA LEU A 198 -12.02 4.68 -7.86
C LEU A 198 -13.23 5.07 -8.71
N ASP A 199 -14.41 4.79 -8.17
CA ASP A 199 -15.73 5.20 -8.64
C ASP A 199 -16.31 6.34 -7.79
N SER A 200 -17.54 6.71 -8.03
CA SER A 200 -18.23 7.77 -7.28
C SER A 200 -18.33 7.46 -5.78
N LEU A 201 -18.46 6.18 -5.40
CA LEU A 201 -18.58 5.77 -3.99
C LEU A 201 -17.20 5.84 -3.30
N GLY A 202 -16.16 5.28 -3.91
CA GLY A 202 -14.79 5.35 -3.41
C GLY A 202 -14.33 6.79 -3.21
N TYR A 203 -14.55 7.65 -4.21
CA TYR A 203 -14.26 9.07 -4.13
C TYR A 203 -14.99 9.76 -2.97
N LYS A 204 -16.32 9.53 -2.83
CA LYS A 204 -17.12 10.09 -1.74
C LYS A 204 -16.63 9.62 -0.38
N ASN A 205 -16.25 8.35 -0.25
CA ASN A 205 -15.75 7.79 1.01
C ASN A 205 -14.41 8.40 1.41
N VAL A 206 -13.47 8.54 0.49
CA VAL A 206 -12.19 9.22 0.76
C VAL A 206 -12.42 10.63 1.33
N ARG A 207 -13.33 11.41 0.75
CA ARG A 207 -13.66 12.76 1.23
C ARG A 207 -14.45 12.76 2.53
N ARG A 208 -15.52 11.95 2.63
CA ARG A 208 -16.39 11.86 3.81
C ARG A 208 -15.63 11.49 5.07
N PHE A 209 -14.71 10.57 4.97
CA PHE A 209 -13.90 10.09 6.10
C PHE A 209 -12.57 10.84 6.23
N ASN A 210 -12.34 11.85 5.39
CA ASN A 210 -11.09 12.62 5.32
C ASN A 210 -9.85 11.72 5.26
N LEU A 211 -9.89 10.67 4.42
CA LEU A 211 -8.77 9.76 4.21
C LEU A 211 -7.72 10.41 3.30
N ASP A 212 -6.50 9.91 3.32
CA ASP A 212 -5.39 10.52 2.60
C ASP A 212 -5.32 10.08 1.14
N GLY A 213 -6.10 9.07 0.74
CA GLY A 213 -6.17 8.63 -0.65
C GLY A 213 -6.89 7.31 -0.83
N VAL A 214 -6.70 6.74 -2.01
CA VAL A 214 -7.30 5.48 -2.45
C VAL A 214 -6.24 4.54 -3.03
N VAL A 215 -6.44 3.24 -2.83
CA VAL A 215 -5.73 2.15 -3.51
C VAL A 215 -6.74 1.43 -4.38
N THR A 216 -6.52 1.35 -5.69
CA THR A 216 -7.51 0.87 -6.66
C THR A 216 -6.87 0.00 -7.73
N PRO A 217 -7.57 -1.02 -8.28
CA PRO A 217 -7.08 -1.70 -9.48
C PRO A 217 -6.85 -0.71 -10.62
N PHE A 218 -5.77 -0.87 -11.38
CA PHE A 218 -5.41 0.07 -12.44
C PHE A 218 -6.53 0.26 -13.47
N ASN A 219 -7.21 -0.81 -13.86
CA ASN A 219 -8.33 -0.77 -14.81
C ASN A 219 -9.62 -0.13 -14.27
N GLU A 220 -9.68 0.15 -12.96
CA GLU A 220 -10.82 0.80 -12.29
C GLU A 220 -10.57 2.29 -12.03
N VAL A 221 -9.45 2.84 -12.52
CA VAL A 221 -9.15 4.26 -12.39
C VAL A 221 -10.09 5.08 -13.27
N LYS A 222 -10.85 5.99 -12.65
CA LYS A 222 -11.60 7.03 -13.35
C LYS A 222 -10.77 8.30 -13.34
N VAL A 223 -10.19 8.66 -14.48
CA VAL A 223 -9.20 9.75 -14.63
C VAL A 223 -9.70 11.07 -14.04
N ASN A 224 -10.96 11.44 -14.25
CA ASN A 224 -11.54 12.66 -13.69
C ASN A 224 -11.58 12.65 -12.15
N LEU A 225 -11.84 11.50 -11.52
CA LEU A 225 -11.83 11.36 -10.06
C LEU A 225 -10.40 11.33 -9.50
N ALA A 226 -9.48 10.66 -10.21
CA ALA A 226 -8.07 10.67 -9.87
C ALA A 226 -7.51 12.10 -9.91
N LYS A 227 -7.77 12.86 -10.98
CA LYS A 227 -7.41 14.26 -11.08
C LYS A 227 -7.94 15.09 -9.92
N SER A 228 -9.19 14.90 -9.53
CA SER A 228 -9.79 15.60 -8.40
C SER A 228 -9.11 15.26 -7.06
N LEU A 229 -8.75 13.99 -6.82
CA LEU A 229 -8.02 13.60 -5.61
C LEU A 229 -6.62 14.20 -5.58
N ILE A 230 -5.90 14.18 -6.69
CA ILE A 230 -4.56 14.78 -6.81
C ILE A 230 -4.61 16.29 -6.53
N SER A 231 -5.61 17.02 -7.09
CA SER A 231 -5.77 18.46 -6.82
C SER A 231 -6.11 18.76 -5.34
N GLU A 232 -6.59 17.78 -4.59
CA GLU A 232 -6.80 17.83 -3.14
C GLU A 232 -5.57 17.32 -2.35
N SER A 233 -4.42 17.14 -3.00
CA SER A 233 -3.18 16.57 -2.40
C SER A 233 -3.36 15.18 -1.79
N LYS A 234 -4.26 14.37 -2.38
CA LYS A 234 -4.52 13.01 -1.94
C LYS A 234 -3.80 11.99 -2.82
N TYR A 235 -3.47 10.85 -2.23
CA TYR A 235 -2.82 9.76 -2.94
C TYR A 235 -3.80 9.00 -3.84
N VAL A 236 -3.33 8.65 -5.03
CA VAL A 236 -3.96 7.67 -5.93
C VAL A 236 -2.93 6.59 -6.17
N VAL A 237 -3.15 5.42 -5.58
CA VAL A 237 -2.29 4.25 -5.69
C VAL A 237 -2.97 3.20 -6.54
N THR A 238 -2.24 2.57 -7.45
CA THR A 238 -2.80 1.53 -8.29
C THR A 238 -2.04 0.22 -8.15
N TYR A 239 -2.74 -0.90 -8.37
CA TYR A 239 -2.18 -2.24 -8.39
C TYR A 239 -2.77 -3.05 -9.57
N ASN A 240 -2.28 -4.28 -9.77
CA ASN A 240 -2.77 -5.20 -10.80
C ASN A 240 -2.42 -4.79 -12.23
N GLN A 241 -1.30 -4.08 -12.42
CA GLN A 241 -0.70 -3.86 -13.73
C GLN A 241 0.06 -5.12 -14.15
N LYS A 242 -0.51 -5.88 -15.10
CA LYS A 242 0.02 -7.20 -15.50
C LYS A 242 0.80 -7.18 -16.81
N PHE A 243 0.47 -6.26 -17.70
CA PHE A 243 0.99 -6.27 -19.07
C PHE A 243 1.77 -5.00 -19.40
N ALA A 244 2.72 -5.11 -20.32
CA ALA A 244 3.50 -3.98 -20.80
C ALA A 244 2.65 -2.80 -21.31
N ARG A 245 1.46 -3.09 -21.87
CA ARG A 245 0.51 -2.05 -22.31
C ARG A 245 -0.06 -1.24 -21.15
N ASP A 246 -0.23 -1.85 -19.98
CA ASP A 246 -0.80 -1.18 -18.80
C ASP A 246 0.12 -0.04 -18.34
N TYR A 247 1.45 -0.21 -18.49
CA TYR A 247 2.45 0.80 -18.13
C TYR A 247 2.60 1.94 -19.14
N LYS A 248 1.99 1.86 -20.34
CA LYS A 248 2.05 2.86 -21.38
C LYS A 248 0.88 3.86 -21.36
N SER A 249 -0.04 3.73 -20.42
CA SER A 249 -1.22 4.57 -20.34
C SER A 249 -0.87 6.01 -19.93
N GLU A 250 -1.52 6.99 -20.55
CA GLU A 250 -1.45 8.38 -20.11
C GLU A 250 -2.10 8.62 -18.73
N ASP A 251 -2.87 7.65 -18.23
CA ASP A 251 -3.57 7.72 -16.94
C ASP A 251 -2.60 7.85 -15.76
N TYR A 252 -1.34 7.44 -15.95
CA TYR A 252 -0.28 7.59 -14.93
C TYR A 252 -0.03 9.03 -14.51
N ARG A 253 -0.42 10.03 -15.29
CA ARG A 253 -0.35 11.45 -14.92
C ARG A 253 -1.10 11.80 -13.63
N TYR A 254 -2.06 10.97 -13.22
CA TYR A 254 -2.88 11.16 -12.04
C TYR A 254 -2.73 10.03 -11.03
N ILE A 255 -1.56 9.38 -11.02
CA ILE A 255 -1.21 8.29 -10.10
C ILE A 255 0.04 8.69 -9.32
N THR A 256 0.00 8.54 -8.01
CA THR A 256 1.13 8.87 -7.12
C THR A 256 2.06 7.70 -6.88
N SER A 257 1.54 6.48 -6.92
CA SER A 257 2.32 5.26 -6.69
C SER A 257 1.66 4.06 -7.37
N VAL A 258 2.48 3.07 -7.68
CA VAL A 258 2.07 1.78 -8.23
C VAL A 258 2.56 0.64 -7.35
N GLN A 259 1.72 -0.38 -7.15
CA GLN A 259 2.09 -1.64 -6.51
C GLN A 259 2.22 -2.69 -7.61
N VAL A 260 3.45 -3.17 -7.84
CA VAL A 260 3.79 -3.92 -9.04
C VAL A 260 4.07 -5.39 -8.75
N ASP A 261 3.50 -6.26 -9.60
CA ASP A 261 3.75 -7.70 -9.57
C ASP A 261 5.01 -8.11 -10.34
N ASN A 262 5.53 -7.21 -11.18
CA ASN A 262 6.76 -7.42 -11.95
C ASN A 262 7.68 -6.19 -11.85
N PRO A 263 8.60 -6.17 -10.87
CA PRO A 263 9.54 -5.07 -10.67
C PRO A 263 10.37 -4.71 -11.90
N ILE A 264 10.85 -5.72 -12.64
CA ILE A 264 11.70 -5.51 -13.83
C ILE A 264 10.93 -4.73 -14.90
N LEU A 265 9.69 -5.14 -15.14
CA LEU A 265 8.85 -4.48 -16.12
C LEU A 265 8.53 -3.03 -15.71
N ALA A 266 8.19 -2.81 -14.45
CA ALA A 266 7.90 -1.48 -13.91
C ALA A 266 9.12 -0.55 -13.99
N LEU A 267 10.30 -1.02 -13.59
CA LEU A 267 11.54 -0.24 -13.66
C LEU A 267 11.88 0.16 -15.11
N LYS A 268 11.67 -0.75 -16.05
CA LYS A 268 11.86 -0.47 -17.48
C LYS A 268 11.00 0.71 -17.95
N TYR A 269 9.74 0.80 -17.48
CA TYR A 269 8.81 1.84 -17.95
C TYR A 269 8.90 3.13 -17.15
N PHE A 270 9.11 3.08 -15.85
CA PHE A 270 9.12 4.28 -15.00
C PHE A 270 10.51 4.85 -14.72
N ARG A 271 11.58 4.10 -14.96
CA ARG A 271 12.96 4.53 -14.66
C ARG A 271 13.90 4.40 -15.86
N ASN A 272 13.42 3.92 -17.03
CA ASN A 272 14.24 3.68 -18.21
C ASN A 272 15.49 2.80 -17.92
N LYS A 273 15.33 1.79 -17.06
CA LYS A 273 16.41 0.89 -16.63
C LYS A 273 16.26 -0.51 -17.21
#